data_f6b3ff3303e08c4476456106fc2784e9
#
_entry.id   f6b3ff3303e08c4476456106fc2784e9
#
_cell.length_a   1.000
_cell.length_b   1.000
_cell.length_c   1.000
_cell.angle_alpha   90.00
_cell.angle_beta   90.00
_cell.angle_gamma   90.00
#
_symmetry.space_group_name_H-M   'P 1'
#
loop_
_entity.id
_entity.type
_entity.pdbx_description
1 polymer ?
#
loop_
_entity_poly.entity_id
_entity_poly.type
_entity_poly.pdbx_seq_one_letter_code
_entity_poly.pdbx_strand_id
1 'polypeptide(L)'
;MTEQKMLILYGTSWCGATRRARQTLETRRIQYTYIDIDSDEEGRAFVEKTNRGYRSVPTLLFPDGSTLTEPTTIELADAIAKLLG
;
A
#
# COMPACT_ATOMS: atom_id res chain seq x y z
N MET A 1 -0.82 -0.47 -25.90
CA MET A 1 -0.35 -1.06 -24.82
C MET A 1 -1.10 -0.72 -23.61
N THR A 2 -1.11 -1.52 -22.75
CA THR A 2 -1.85 -1.33 -21.59
C THR A 2 -1.00 -1.16 -20.43
N GLU A 3 -1.24 -0.14 -19.68
CA GLU A 3 -0.56 -0.01 -18.51
C GLU A 3 -1.07 -0.92 -17.52
N GLN A 4 -0.22 -1.71 -16.93
CA GLN A 4 -0.60 -2.58 -15.87
C GLN A 4 -0.64 -1.77 -14.62
N LYS A 5 -1.80 -1.55 -14.08
CA LYS A 5 -1.92 -0.80 -12.89
C LYS A 5 -2.11 -1.72 -11.75
N MET A 6 -1.09 -1.83 -10.92
CA MET A 6 -1.12 -2.70 -9.78
C MET A 6 -1.24 -1.92 -8.51
N LEU A 7 -1.80 -2.55 -7.50
CA LEU A 7 -1.78 -2.01 -6.16
C LEU A 7 -0.35 -2.07 -5.65
N ILE A 8 0.12 -0.99 -5.07
CA ILE A 8 1.46 -0.94 -4.51
C ILE A 8 1.35 -0.68 -3.01
N LEU A 9 2.04 -1.48 -2.22
CA LEU A 9 2.09 -1.29 -0.79
C LEU A 9 3.50 -0.87 -0.41
N TYR A 10 3.60 0.34 0.14
CA TYR A 10 4.87 0.85 0.64
C TYR A 10 4.92 0.60 2.14
N GLY A 11 5.96 -0.01 2.62
CA GLY A 11 6.04 -0.32 4.03
C GLY A 11 7.44 -0.65 4.49
N THR A 12 7.53 -1.22 5.69
CA THR A 12 8.81 -1.68 6.22
C THR A 12 8.61 -3.07 6.79
N SER A 13 9.65 -3.87 6.74
CA SER A 13 9.53 -5.27 7.17
C SER A 13 9.32 -5.42 8.67
N TRP A 14 9.75 -4.42 9.44
CA TRP A 14 9.64 -4.49 10.89
C TRP A 14 8.33 -3.93 11.43
N CYS A 15 7.51 -3.34 10.60
CA CYS A 15 6.28 -2.72 11.05
C CYS A 15 5.14 -3.73 11.08
N GLY A 16 4.52 -3.90 12.24
CA GLY A 16 3.42 -4.85 12.38
C GLY A 16 2.22 -4.49 11.52
N ALA A 17 1.94 -3.19 11.37
CA ALA A 17 0.83 -2.77 10.53
C ALA A 17 1.08 -3.09 9.06
N THR A 18 2.34 -2.98 8.61
CA THR A 18 2.71 -3.36 7.26
C THR A 18 2.45 -4.86 7.05
N ARG A 19 2.86 -5.68 8.01
CA ARG A 19 2.66 -7.12 7.89
C ARG A 19 1.19 -7.48 7.86
N ARG A 20 0.38 -6.82 8.68
CA ARG A 20 -1.05 -7.09 8.68
C ARG A 20 -1.70 -6.70 7.35
N ALA A 21 -1.28 -5.57 6.77
CA ALA A 21 -1.82 -5.15 5.49
C ALA A 21 -1.43 -6.15 4.40
N ARG A 22 -0.17 -6.60 4.40
CA ARG A 22 0.27 -7.59 3.43
C ARG A 22 -0.52 -8.88 3.58
N GLN A 23 -0.75 -9.31 4.82
CA GLN A 23 -1.48 -10.53 5.05
C GLN A 23 -2.93 -10.41 4.58
N THR A 24 -3.55 -9.25 4.77
CA THR A 24 -4.90 -9.01 4.29
C THR A 24 -4.97 -9.14 2.77
N LEU A 25 -4.01 -8.52 2.08
CA LEU A 25 -3.99 -8.60 0.63
C LEU A 25 -3.76 -10.03 0.14
N GLU A 26 -2.85 -10.73 0.79
CA GLU A 26 -2.52 -12.08 0.37
C GLU A 26 -3.66 -13.06 0.65
N THR A 27 -4.32 -12.90 1.79
CA THR A 27 -5.46 -13.76 2.11
C THR A 27 -6.60 -13.57 1.12
N ARG A 28 -6.75 -12.35 0.62
CA ARG A 28 -7.80 -12.05 -0.35
C ARG A 28 -7.34 -12.25 -1.78
N ARG A 29 -6.12 -12.75 -1.95
CA ARG A 29 -5.54 -13.06 -3.26
C ARG A 29 -5.47 -11.85 -4.18
N ILE A 30 -5.15 -10.71 -3.59
CA ILE A 30 -4.96 -9.49 -4.34
C ILE A 30 -3.48 -9.41 -4.73
N GLN A 31 -3.23 -9.23 -6.02
CA GLN A 31 -1.86 -9.05 -6.46
C GLN A 31 -1.41 -7.65 -6.15
N TYR A 32 -0.22 -7.51 -5.62
CA TYR A 32 0.32 -6.20 -5.28
C TYR A 32 1.83 -6.23 -5.36
N THR A 33 2.42 -5.05 -5.46
CA THR A 33 3.86 -4.89 -5.42
C THR A 33 4.21 -4.34 -4.04
N TYR A 34 5.17 -4.96 -3.38
CA TYR A 34 5.63 -4.48 -2.09
C TYR A 34 6.92 -3.70 -2.28
N ILE A 35 6.97 -2.50 -1.75
CA ILE A 35 8.17 -1.66 -1.81
C ILE A 35 8.59 -1.33 -0.39
N ASP A 36 9.80 -1.73 -0.04
CA ASP A 36 10.36 -1.49 1.28
C ASP A 36 11.02 -0.12 1.26
N ILE A 37 10.45 0.83 1.96
CA ILE A 37 10.96 2.20 1.89
C ILE A 37 12.27 2.39 2.66
N ASP A 38 12.70 1.40 3.44
CA ASP A 38 14.01 1.48 4.06
C ASP A 38 15.11 1.30 3.03
N SER A 39 14.82 0.62 1.91
CA SER A 39 15.84 0.38 0.90
C SER A 39 15.52 0.99 -0.45
N ASP A 40 14.39 1.67 -0.58
CA ASP A 40 13.98 2.24 -1.86
C ASP A 40 13.74 3.74 -1.69
N GLU A 41 14.64 4.54 -2.23
CA GLU A 41 14.56 5.98 -2.05
C GLU A 41 13.35 6.58 -2.73
N GLU A 42 12.99 6.09 -3.91
CA GLU A 42 11.83 6.63 -4.60
C GLU A 42 10.55 6.30 -3.85
N GLY A 43 10.47 5.10 -3.29
CA GLY A 43 9.33 4.71 -2.50
C GLY A 43 9.21 5.56 -1.25
N ARG A 44 10.34 5.81 -0.59
CA ARG A 44 10.32 6.66 0.60
C ARG A 44 9.89 8.06 0.26
N ALA A 45 10.36 8.60 -0.86
CA ALA A 45 9.98 9.95 -1.27
C ALA A 45 8.48 10.02 -1.58
N PHE A 46 7.93 8.98 -2.21
CA PHE A 46 6.50 8.93 -2.48
C PHE A 46 5.69 8.93 -1.18
N VAL A 47 6.11 8.13 -0.20
CA VAL A 47 5.41 8.06 1.08
C VAL A 47 5.46 9.41 1.79
N GLU A 48 6.61 10.05 1.78
CA GLU A 48 6.76 11.34 2.44
C GLU A 48 5.91 12.40 1.75
N LYS A 49 5.91 12.41 0.43
CA LYS A 49 5.12 13.37 -0.29
C LYS A 49 3.63 13.18 -0.05
N THR A 50 3.19 11.95 -0.01
CA THR A 50 1.78 11.62 0.21
C THR A 50 1.34 11.99 1.61
N ASN A 51 2.23 11.89 2.59
CA ASN A 51 1.89 12.04 3.99
C ASN A 51 2.50 13.27 4.63
N ARG A 52 2.65 14.34 3.84
CA ARG A 52 3.10 15.64 4.35
C ARG A 52 4.47 15.59 5.03
N GLY A 53 5.36 14.77 4.48
CA GLY A 53 6.71 14.65 5.00
C GLY A 53 6.93 13.52 5.97
N TYR A 54 5.85 12.81 6.38
CA TYR A 54 6.00 11.71 7.31
C TYR A 54 6.19 10.39 6.60
N ARG A 55 6.99 9.52 7.19
CA ARG A 55 7.21 8.18 6.63
C ARG A 55 6.18 7.22 7.19
N SER A 56 4.91 7.54 7.01
CA SER A 56 3.83 6.74 7.57
C SER A 56 3.65 5.45 6.77
N VAL A 57 3.76 4.33 7.41
CA VAL A 57 3.63 3.04 6.75
C VAL A 57 2.62 2.17 7.49
N PRO A 58 1.86 1.34 6.80
CA PRO A 58 1.88 1.19 5.35
C PRO A 58 1.12 2.28 4.62
N THR A 59 1.59 2.64 3.43
CA THR A 59 0.85 3.52 2.54
C THR A 59 0.59 2.74 1.27
N LEU A 60 -0.65 2.69 0.83
CA LEU A 60 -1.03 1.94 -0.35
C LEU A 60 -1.43 2.89 -1.46
N LEU A 61 -1.01 2.56 -2.67
CA LEU A 61 -1.39 3.30 -3.87
C LEU A 61 -2.21 2.36 -4.73
N PHE A 62 -3.45 2.75 -4.99
CA PHE A 62 -4.36 1.92 -5.75
C PHE A 62 -4.27 2.24 -7.24
N PRO A 63 -4.71 1.32 -8.10
CA PRO A 63 -4.60 1.53 -9.55
C PRO A 63 -5.28 2.80 -10.05
N ASP A 64 -6.29 3.30 -9.35
CA ASP A 64 -6.98 4.50 -9.76
C ASP A 64 -6.27 5.77 -9.30
N GLY A 65 -5.13 5.63 -8.64
CA GLY A 65 -4.37 6.77 -8.16
C GLY A 65 -4.68 7.19 -6.74
N SER A 66 -5.69 6.59 -6.11
CA SER A 66 -6.02 6.93 -4.73
C SER A 66 -5.02 6.28 -3.77
N THR A 67 -4.91 6.83 -2.58
CA THR A 67 -3.98 6.31 -1.58
C THR A 67 -4.71 6.08 -0.27
N LEU A 68 -4.11 5.22 0.56
CA LEU A 68 -4.66 4.90 1.86
C LEU A 68 -3.48 4.73 2.79
N THR A 69 -3.45 5.45 3.90
CA THR A 69 -2.32 5.42 4.82
C THR A 69 -2.74 4.84 6.16
N GLU A 70 -2.00 3.83 6.59
CA GLU A 70 -2.22 3.18 7.88
C GLU A 70 -3.68 2.76 8.08
N PRO A 71 -4.25 2.05 7.11
CA PRO A 71 -5.66 1.69 7.23
C PRO A 71 -5.84 0.59 8.28
N THR A 72 -7.02 0.59 8.89
CA THR A 72 -7.41 -0.57 9.68
C THR A 72 -7.70 -1.70 8.70
N THR A 73 -7.79 -2.92 9.24
CA THR A 73 -8.13 -4.06 8.40
C THR A 73 -9.48 -3.88 7.71
N ILE A 74 -10.44 -3.28 8.42
CA ILE A 74 -11.76 -3.05 7.85
C ILE A 74 -11.69 -2.03 6.71
N GLU A 75 -10.95 -0.95 6.92
CA GLU A 75 -10.78 0.06 5.88
C GLU A 75 -10.13 -0.51 4.65
N LEU A 76 -9.11 -1.35 4.85
CA LEU A 76 -8.43 -1.95 3.73
C LEU A 76 -9.35 -2.93 3.01
N ALA A 77 -10.11 -3.72 3.75
CA ALA A 77 -11.05 -4.65 3.13
C ALA A 77 -12.10 -3.92 2.30
N ASP A 78 -12.60 -2.78 2.81
CA ASP A 78 -13.56 -1.98 2.07
C ASP A 78 -12.94 -1.42 0.79
N ALA A 79 -11.71 -0.96 0.86
CA ALA A 79 -11.04 -0.42 -0.32
C ALA A 79 -10.82 -1.51 -1.37
N ILE A 80 -10.46 -2.70 -0.92
CA ILE A 80 -10.27 -3.82 -1.82
C ILE A 80 -11.60 -4.19 -2.50
N ALA A 81 -12.68 -4.18 -1.74
CA ALA A 81 -13.99 -4.50 -2.30
C ALA A 81 -14.37 -3.52 -3.40
N LYS A 82 -14.07 -2.24 -3.20
CA LYS A 82 -14.35 -1.25 -4.22
C LYS A 82 -13.46 -1.43 -5.44
N LEU A 83 -12.23 -1.86 -5.24
CA LEU A 83 -11.31 -2.09 -6.32
C LEU A 83 -11.81 -3.24 -7.21
N LEU A 84 -12.34 -4.28 -6.60
CA LEU A 84 -12.80 -5.44 -7.34
C LEU A 84 -14.21 -5.27 -7.87
N GLY A 85 -14.96 -4.45 -7.24
CA GLY A 85 -16.35 -4.29 -7.58
C GLY A 85 -16.64 -3.33 -8.61
#